data_4cb64da41e21e9f88ec9dd20fd9ef6d9
#
_entry.id   4cb64da41e21e9f88ec9dd20fd9ef6d9
#
_cell.length_a   1.000
_cell.length_b   1.000
_cell.length_c   1.000
_cell.angle_alpha   90.00
_cell.angle_beta   90.00
_cell.angle_gamma   90.00
#
_symmetry.space_group_name_H-M   'P 1'
#
loop_
_entity.id
_entity.type
_entity.pdbx_description
1 polymer ?
#
loop_
_entity_poly.entity_id
_entity_poly.type
_entity_poly.pdbx_seq_one_letter_code
_entity_poly.pdbx_strand_id
1 'polypeptide(L)'
;MNFAIFAIKFCIVYEKRQSCEAASARMIYLNDRIGDLDVESALPLLSEQRRQEALRYRRDLGRRTCVAAYLLLRQGLQQEYGIEEMPVFSYGEHGKPALVGYPHIHFNLSHCREAVACVLSDCPVGIDVESVGRYNEQVARYTMSDREMELILQAERPEVVFTRLWTMKEAVLKLSGEGLRDNLKDVLTGRYALGSEGEGPVSVPLITTVEAPDGRYVYSVVYGSGGGK
;
A
#
# COMPACT_ATOMS: atom_id res chain seq x y z
N MET A 1 2.16 14.12 29.54
CA MET A 1 3.52 14.11 28.96
C MET A 1 3.34 14.49 27.49
N ASN A 2 3.69 15.74 27.10
CA ASN A 2 3.48 16.25 25.76
C ASN A 2 4.35 15.44 24.77
N PHE A 3 3.73 14.60 23.96
CA PHE A 3 4.36 14.02 22.80
C PHE A 3 4.53 15.12 21.75
N ALA A 4 5.68 15.75 21.73
CA ALA A 4 6.15 16.45 20.53
C ALA A 4 6.38 15.37 19.47
N ILE A 5 5.31 14.98 18.79
CA ILE A 5 5.37 14.18 17.59
C ILE A 5 6.20 15.02 16.62
N PHE A 6 7.40 14.55 16.33
CA PHE A 6 8.24 15.04 15.26
C PHE A 6 7.34 15.40 14.08
N ALA A 7 7.45 16.64 13.63
CA ALA A 7 6.71 17.15 12.48
C ALA A 7 7.20 16.45 11.18
N ILE A 8 6.93 15.15 11.09
CA ILE A 8 6.96 14.45 9.83
C ILE A 8 5.77 15.03 9.08
N LYS A 9 6.02 15.92 8.12
CA LYS A 9 4.99 16.43 7.23
C LYS A 9 4.50 15.26 6.37
N PHE A 10 3.44 14.62 6.82
CA PHE A 10 2.74 13.61 6.04
C PHE A 10 1.85 14.32 5.03
N CYS A 11 1.93 13.93 3.77
CA CYS A 11 0.92 14.26 2.79
C CYS A 11 -0.26 13.33 3.06
N ILE A 12 -1.30 13.82 3.73
CA ILE A 12 -2.54 13.06 3.96
C ILE A 12 -3.38 13.26 2.71
N VAL A 13 -3.54 12.20 1.91
CA VAL A 13 -4.45 12.22 0.77
C VAL A 13 -5.82 11.75 1.27
N TYR A 14 -6.72 12.71 1.48
CA TYR A 14 -8.12 12.41 1.80
C TYR A 14 -8.86 12.01 0.51
N GLU A 15 -9.19 10.76 0.32
CA GLU A 15 -10.23 10.35 -0.61
C GLU A 15 -11.55 10.13 0.13
N LYS A 16 -12.36 11.20 0.21
CA LYS A 16 -13.75 11.07 0.64
C LYS A 16 -14.59 10.74 -0.59
N ARG A 17 -14.87 9.46 -0.85
CA ARG A 17 -15.85 9.07 -1.87
C ARG A 17 -17.19 8.71 -1.23
N GLN A 18 -18.20 9.50 -1.63
CA GLN A 18 -19.60 9.13 -1.47
C GLN A 18 -19.92 8.04 -2.51
N SER A 19 -20.16 6.81 -2.07
CA SER A 19 -21.16 5.87 -2.59
C SER A 19 -20.94 4.49 -1.96
N CYS A 20 -21.74 4.20 -1.01
CA CYS A 20 -22.28 2.97 -0.46
C CYS A 20 -22.58 3.16 1.02
N GLU A 21 -23.73 2.73 1.44
CA GLU A 21 -24.29 2.84 2.78
C GLU A 21 -23.30 2.37 3.85
N ALA A 22 -22.83 3.29 4.64
CA ALA A 22 -21.91 3.35 5.76
C ALA A 22 -20.60 4.07 5.39
N ALA A 23 -20.34 5.17 6.10
CA ALA A 23 -19.10 5.95 5.99
C ALA A 23 -17.93 5.12 6.53
N SER A 24 -17.38 4.23 5.70
CA SER A 24 -16.19 3.46 6.02
C SER A 24 -14.98 4.38 5.98
N ALA A 25 -14.24 4.46 7.07
CA ALA A 25 -12.97 5.18 7.11
C ALA A 25 -11.99 4.54 6.12
N ARG A 26 -11.50 5.32 5.16
CA ARG A 26 -10.52 4.90 4.16
C ARG A 26 -9.43 5.94 4.12
N MET A 27 -8.35 5.68 4.86
CA MET A 27 -7.29 6.66 5.05
C MET A 27 -5.97 6.15 4.53
N ILE A 28 -5.32 6.95 3.69
CA ILE A 28 -3.99 6.69 3.15
C ILE A 28 -3.01 7.67 3.80
N TYR A 29 -1.98 7.13 4.42
CA TYR A 29 -0.86 7.85 4.99
C TYR A 29 0.37 7.61 4.12
N LEU A 30 1.06 8.68 3.74
CA LEU A 30 2.20 8.60 2.85
C LEU A 30 3.35 9.47 3.36
N ASN A 31 4.56 8.92 3.34
CA ASN A 31 5.79 9.65 3.64
C ASN A 31 6.78 9.50 2.46
N ASP A 32 7.04 10.59 1.75
CA ASP A 32 8.01 10.70 0.67
C ASP A 32 9.30 11.46 1.07
N ARG A 33 9.47 11.68 2.38
CA ARG A 33 10.65 12.28 2.99
C ARG A 33 11.40 11.29 3.88
N ILE A 34 11.60 10.08 3.40
CA ILE A 34 12.22 9.00 4.17
C ILE A 34 13.63 9.39 4.64
N GLY A 35 14.34 10.21 3.86
CA GLY A 35 15.68 10.71 4.18
C GLY A 35 15.72 11.59 5.45
N ASP A 36 14.64 12.27 5.77
CA ASP A 36 14.56 13.18 6.92
C ASP A 36 14.29 12.44 8.25
N LEU A 37 13.99 11.14 8.20
CA LEU A 37 13.69 10.35 9.40
C LEU A 37 14.98 10.09 10.20
N ASP A 38 15.04 10.59 11.42
CA ASP A 38 16.04 10.18 12.40
C ASP A 38 15.63 8.84 13.03
N VAL A 39 16.29 7.77 12.56
CA VAL A 39 16.00 6.41 12.99
C VAL A 39 16.29 6.21 14.48
N GLU A 40 17.40 6.72 14.98
CA GLU A 40 17.80 6.50 16.37
C GLU A 40 16.78 7.12 17.35
N SER A 41 16.31 8.33 17.05
CA SER A 41 15.26 8.99 17.83
C SER A 41 13.90 8.29 17.70
N ALA A 42 13.66 7.57 16.60
CA ALA A 42 12.41 6.87 16.32
C ALA A 42 12.34 5.46 16.94
N LEU A 43 13.48 4.77 17.15
CA LEU A 43 13.52 3.41 17.67
C LEU A 43 12.75 3.20 18.98
N PRO A 44 12.78 4.13 19.98
CA PRO A 44 11.99 4.00 21.21
C PRO A 44 10.47 4.03 21.00
N LEU A 45 10.00 4.52 19.84
CA LEU A 45 8.58 4.59 19.48
C LEU A 45 8.05 3.31 18.87
N LEU A 46 8.91 2.30 18.65
CA LEU A 46 8.52 1.02 18.08
C LEU A 46 8.32 -0.03 19.16
N SER A 47 7.44 -1.02 18.87
CA SER A 47 7.40 -2.24 19.67
C SER A 47 8.76 -2.95 19.65
N GLU A 48 9.06 -3.74 20.68
CA GLU A 48 10.33 -4.49 20.75
C GLU A 48 10.53 -5.36 19.50
N GLN A 49 9.49 -6.06 19.08
CA GLN A 49 9.53 -6.90 17.86
C GLN A 49 9.89 -6.07 16.63
N ARG A 50 9.23 -4.93 16.42
CA ARG A 50 9.49 -4.06 15.25
C ARG A 50 10.86 -3.41 15.32
N ARG A 51 11.32 -3.04 16.50
CA ARG A 51 12.68 -2.51 16.70
C ARG A 51 13.75 -3.53 16.29
N GLN A 52 13.59 -4.77 16.75
CA GLN A 52 14.51 -5.85 16.36
C GLN A 52 14.48 -6.11 14.85
N GLU A 53 13.30 -6.08 14.23
CA GLU A 53 13.18 -6.22 12.78
C GLU A 53 13.90 -5.08 12.05
N ALA A 54 13.69 -3.84 12.45
CA ALA A 54 14.36 -2.69 11.86
C ALA A 54 15.89 -2.79 11.96
N LEU A 55 16.40 -3.26 13.09
CA LEU A 55 17.84 -3.41 13.33
C LEU A 55 18.50 -4.56 12.52
N ARG A 56 17.71 -5.50 11.97
CA ARG A 56 18.23 -6.55 11.06
C ARG A 56 18.60 -6.01 9.68
N TYR A 57 18.02 -4.87 9.28
CA TYR A 57 18.35 -4.28 7.98
C TYR A 57 19.79 -3.74 7.97
N ARG A 58 20.60 -4.26 7.07
CA ARG A 58 21.99 -3.82 6.88
C ARG A 58 22.09 -2.46 6.18
N ARG A 59 21.13 -2.17 5.29
CA ARG A 59 21.09 -0.91 4.53
C ARG A 59 20.23 0.10 5.25
N ASP A 60 20.71 1.33 5.35
CA ASP A 60 20.02 2.43 6.03
C ASP A 60 18.60 2.66 5.46
N LEU A 61 18.44 2.65 4.14
CA LEU A 61 17.13 2.80 3.50
C LEU A 61 16.11 1.75 3.99
N GLY A 62 16.50 0.48 4.05
CA GLY A 62 15.60 -0.59 4.54
C GLY A 62 15.21 -0.37 6.00
N ARG A 63 16.13 0.11 6.83
CA ARG A 63 15.83 0.45 8.24
C ARG A 63 14.87 1.63 8.32
N ARG A 64 15.12 2.70 7.57
CA ARG A 64 14.23 3.89 7.52
C ARG A 64 12.83 3.54 7.05
N THR A 65 12.69 2.78 5.97
CA THR A 65 11.38 2.37 5.44
C THR A 65 10.62 1.48 6.42
N CYS A 66 11.30 0.54 7.08
CA CYS A 66 10.70 -0.30 8.13
C CYS A 66 10.16 0.55 9.29
N VAL A 67 10.95 1.50 9.79
CA VAL A 67 10.57 2.41 10.88
C VAL A 67 9.43 3.32 10.44
N ALA A 68 9.54 3.96 9.27
CA ALA A 68 8.53 4.87 8.75
C ALA A 68 7.18 4.18 8.57
N ALA A 69 7.15 2.95 8.01
CA ALA A 69 5.92 2.19 7.82
C ALA A 69 5.18 1.93 9.14
N TYR A 70 5.91 1.56 10.18
CA TYR A 70 5.32 1.34 11.50
C TYR A 70 4.80 2.62 12.14
N LEU A 71 5.53 3.73 12.00
CA LEU A 71 5.09 5.02 12.53
C LEU A 71 3.86 5.56 11.82
N LEU A 72 3.75 5.37 10.48
CA LEU A 72 2.55 5.69 9.71
C LEU A 72 1.34 4.90 10.21
N LEU A 73 1.51 3.60 10.43
CA LEU A 73 0.44 2.76 10.96
C LEU A 73 0.01 3.22 12.36
N ARG A 74 0.95 3.48 13.27
CA ARG A 74 0.63 3.99 14.61
C ARG A 74 -0.12 5.31 14.57
N GLN A 75 0.33 6.22 13.71
CA GLN A 75 -0.34 7.50 13.54
C GLN A 75 -1.78 7.31 13.05
N GLY A 76 -1.99 6.48 12.03
CA GLY A 76 -3.32 6.19 11.51
C GLY A 76 -4.22 5.53 12.55
N LEU A 77 -3.72 4.57 13.32
CA LEU A 77 -4.48 3.92 14.40
C LEU A 77 -4.91 4.93 15.46
N GLN A 78 -4.03 5.85 15.85
CA GLN A 78 -4.36 6.89 16.82
C GLN A 78 -5.38 7.89 16.28
N GLN A 79 -5.20 8.36 15.04
CA GLN A 79 -6.06 9.41 14.45
C GLN A 79 -7.45 8.91 14.08
N GLU A 80 -7.55 7.69 13.52
CA GLU A 80 -8.81 7.17 12.99
C GLU A 80 -9.59 6.34 14.02
N TYR A 81 -8.88 5.64 14.90
CA TYR A 81 -9.49 4.68 15.82
C TYR A 81 -9.23 4.99 17.30
N GLY A 82 -8.49 6.05 17.62
CA GLY A 82 -8.15 6.42 18.99
C GLY A 82 -7.24 5.41 19.72
N ILE A 83 -6.55 4.54 18.97
CA ILE A 83 -5.69 3.49 19.51
C ILE A 83 -4.30 4.06 19.74
N GLU A 84 -3.89 4.18 21.02
CA GLU A 84 -2.59 4.71 21.43
C GLU A 84 -1.56 3.61 21.71
N GLU A 85 -2.02 2.39 21.98
CA GLU A 85 -1.17 1.25 22.28
C GLU A 85 -0.30 0.89 21.07
N MET A 86 0.86 0.29 21.35
CA MET A 86 1.72 -0.23 20.29
C MET A 86 1.04 -1.42 19.59
N PRO A 87 0.86 -1.37 18.27
CA PRO A 87 0.23 -2.46 17.54
C PRO A 87 1.03 -3.75 17.65
N VAL A 88 0.32 -4.83 17.96
CA VAL A 88 0.83 -6.19 17.97
C VAL A 88 0.28 -6.90 16.74
N PHE A 89 1.14 -7.64 16.04
CA PHE A 89 0.78 -8.31 14.79
C PHE A 89 0.64 -9.82 14.97
N SER A 90 -0.37 -10.37 14.34
CA SER A 90 -0.43 -11.77 13.92
C SER A 90 -0.17 -11.83 12.41
N TYR A 91 0.23 -13.00 11.91
CA TYR A 91 0.54 -13.18 10.49
C TYR A 91 -0.27 -14.34 9.93
N GLY A 92 -0.93 -14.10 8.79
CA GLY A 92 -1.60 -15.12 8.03
C GLY A 92 -0.63 -16.11 7.38
N GLU A 93 -1.15 -17.13 6.72
CA GLU A 93 -0.39 -18.21 6.07
C GLU A 93 0.69 -17.68 5.10
N HIS A 94 0.36 -16.62 4.36
CA HIS A 94 1.29 -15.98 3.41
C HIS A 94 1.98 -14.72 3.97
N GLY A 95 2.01 -14.56 5.29
CA GLY A 95 2.74 -13.48 5.95
C GLY A 95 2.06 -12.11 5.95
N LYS A 96 0.80 -12.00 5.50
CA LYS A 96 0.06 -10.73 5.60
C LYS A 96 -0.21 -10.43 7.09
N PRO A 97 0.24 -9.24 7.60
CA PRO A 97 0.02 -8.88 8.99
C PRO A 97 -1.44 -8.48 9.25
N ALA A 98 -1.94 -8.82 10.44
CA ALA A 98 -3.20 -8.37 11.00
C ALA A 98 -3.00 -7.86 12.43
N LEU A 99 -3.85 -6.96 12.89
CA LEU A 99 -3.79 -6.41 14.25
C LEU A 99 -4.41 -7.39 15.25
N VAL A 100 -3.67 -7.73 16.28
CA VAL A 100 -4.19 -8.51 17.41
C VAL A 100 -5.12 -7.62 18.22
N GLY A 101 -6.32 -8.13 18.53
CA GLY A 101 -7.34 -7.40 19.31
C GLY A 101 -8.25 -6.48 18.46
N TYR A 102 -7.91 -6.21 17.19
CA TYR A 102 -8.68 -5.32 16.33
C TYR A 102 -8.99 -5.96 14.96
N PRO A 103 -9.74 -7.07 14.92
CA PRO A 103 -9.98 -7.83 13.67
C PRO A 103 -10.83 -7.07 12.63
N HIS A 104 -11.51 -6.01 13.03
CA HIS A 104 -12.31 -5.14 12.16
C HIS A 104 -11.49 -4.04 11.50
N ILE A 105 -10.25 -3.82 11.92
CA ILE A 105 -9.35 -2.83 11.31
C ILE A 105 -8.43 -3.54 10.35
N HIS A 106 -8.57 -3.23 9.08
CA HIS A 106 -7.71 -3.71 8.02
C HIS A 106 -6.66 -2.67 7.70
N PHE A 107 -5.44 -3.12 7.48
CA PHE A 107 -4.38 -2.23 7.02
C PHE A 107 -3.46 -2.94 6.02
N ASN A 108 -2.75 -2.14 5.26
CA ASN A 108 -1.67 -2.65 4.42
C ASN A 108 -0.55 -1.62 4.33
N LEU A 109 0.68 -2.08 4.17
CA LEU A 109 1.89 -1.28 4.10
C LEU A 109 2.64 -1.58 2.81
N SER A 110 3.23 -0.55 2.21
CA SER A 110 4.15 -0.70 1.10
C SER A 110 5.23 0.37 1.16
N HIS A 111 6.37 0.11 0.55
CA HIS A 111 7.45 1.08 0.44
C HIS A 111 8.30 0.84 -0.81
N CYS A 112 8.79 1.95 -1.35
CA CYS A 112 9.85 1.96 -2.35
C CYS A 112 11.01 2.84 -1.87
N ARG A 113 11.92 3.22 -2.76
CA ARG A 113 13.03 4.11 -2.42
C ARG A 113 12.56 5.53 -2.07
N GLU A 114 11.54 6.01 -2.75
CA GLU A 114 11.04 7.38 -2.66
C GLU A 114 9.94 7.58 -1.62
N ALA A 115 9.16 6.53 -1.33
CA ALA A 115 7.99 6.68 -0.46
C ALA A 115 7.67 5.43 0.37
N VAL A 116 6.99 5.67 1.48
CA VAL A 116 6.36 4.65 2.33
C VAL A 116 4.88 4.99 2.41
N ALA A 117 4.02 3.99 2.23
CA ALA A 117 2.57 4.13 2.27
C ALA A 117 1.95 3.17 3.27
N CYS A 118 0.93 3.66 3.97
CA CYS A 118 0.06 2.90 4.86
C CYS A 118 -1.39 3.22 4.51
N VAL A 119 -2.22 2.21 4.39
CA VAL A 119 -3.67 2.37 4.28
C VAL A 119 -4.36 1.69 5.45
N LEU A 120 -5.39 2.35 6.00
CA LEU A 120 -6.30 1.79 7.01
C LEU A 120 -7.73 1.81 6.49
N SER A 121 -8.51 0.79 6.82
CA SER A 121 -9.88 0.64 6.36
C SER A 121 -10.66 -0.32 7.26
N ASP A 122 -11.99 -0.15 7.30
CA ASP A 122 -12.92 -1.11 7.92
C ASP A 122 -13.22 -2.31 7.00
N CYS A 123 -12.69 -2.30 5.77
CA CYS A 123 -12.81 -3.39 4.80
C CYS A 123 -11.43 -3.89 4.38
N PRO A 124 -11.31 -5.14 3.90
CA PRO A 124 -10.07 -5.64 3.35
C PRO A 124 -9.46 -4.66 2.34
N VAL A 125 -8.15 -4.44 2.44
CA VAL A 125 -7.45 -3.43 1.64
C VAL A 125 -6.05 -3.89 1.27
N GLY A 126 -5.58 -3.45 0.10
CA GLY A 126 -4.21 -3.61 -0.37
C GLY A 126 -3.67 -2.29 -0.91
N ILE A 127 -2.40 -2.00 -0.67
CA ILE A 127 -1.69 -0.83 -1.23
C ILE A 127 -0.33 -1.26 -1.74
N ASP A 128 0.05 -0.68 -2.87
CA ASP A 128 1.43 -0.78 -3.35
C ASP A 128 1.96 0.58 -3.78
N VAL A 129 3.25 0.83 -3.53
CA VAL A 129 3.97 2.03 -3.96
C VAL A 129 5.31 1.65 -4.57
N GLU A 130 5.57 2.17 -5.79
CA GLU A 130 6.79 1.87 -6.52
C GLU A 130 7.42 3.11 -7.16
N SER A 131 8.76 3.09 -7.21
CA SER A 131 9.55 4.14 -7.86
C SER A 131 9.36 4.10 -9.38
N VAL A 132 9.08 5.24 -9.99
CA VAL A 132 9.16 5.38 -11.45
C VAL A 132 10.63 5.28 -11.89
N GLY A 133 10.88 4.59 -13.01
CA GLY A 133 12.24 4.42 -13.55
C GLY A 133 12.84 3.04 -13.34
N ARG A 134 12.16 2.12 -12.68
CA ARG A 134 12.53 0.68 -12.64
C ARG A 134 12.00 -0.11 -13.84
N TYR A 135 11.60 0.59 -14.93
CA TYR A 135 11.12 -0.09 -16.13
C TYR A 135 12.23 -0.93 -16.75
N ASN A 136 11.88 -2.21 -16.96
CA ASN A 136 12.68 -3.15 -17.71
C ASN A 136 11.73 -3.93 -18.63
N GLU A 137 11.93 -3.84 -19.94
CA GLU A 137 11.03 -4.44 -20.92
C GLU A 137 10.94 -5.97 -20.77
N GLN A 138 12.02 -6.65 -20.39
CA GLN A 138 12.00 -8.10 -20.19
C GLN A 138 11.10 -8.47 -19.00
N VAL A 139 11.20 -7.70 -17.90
CA VAL A 139 10.32 -7.88 -16.74
C VAL A 139 8.87 -7.58 -17.13
N ALA A 140 8.62 -6.50 -17.88
CA ALA A 140 7.29 -6.15 -18.34
C ALA A 140 6.69 -7.27 -19.21
N ARG A 141 7.42 -7.81 -20.16
CA ARG A 141 6.95 -8.94 -21.01
C ARG A 141 6.65 -10.21 -20.22
N TYR A 142 7.33 -10.41 -19.09
CA TYR A 142 7.08 -11.55 -18.23
C TYR A 142 5.82 -11.36 -17.35
N THR A 143 5.54 -10.13 -16.93
CA THR A 143 4.53 -9.83 -15.91
C THR A 143 3.25 -9.19 -16.43
N MET A 144 3.29 -8.61 -17.65
CA MET A 144 2.17 -7.91 -18.28
C MET A 144 1.54 -8.77 -19.37
N SER A 145 0.21 -8.70 -19.51
CA SER A 145 -0.53 -9.27 -20.63
C SER A 145 -0.19 -8.55 -21.94
N ASP A 146 -0.55 -9.14 -23.08
CA ASP A 146 -0.27 -8.53 -24.38
C ASP A 146 -0.92 -7.15 -24.51
N ARG A 147 -2.17 -6.99 -24.03
CA ARG A 147 -2.88 -5.71 -24.02
C ARG A 147 -2.17 -4.66 -23.14
N GLU A 148 -1.68 -5.05 -21.98
CA GLU A 148 -0.92 -4.16 -21.10
C GLU A 148 0.42 -3.77 -21.70
N MET A 149 1.08 -4.71 -22.40
CA MET A 149 2.30 -4.41 -23.14
C MET A 149 2.06 -3.41 -24.28
N GLU A 150 0.96 -3.51 -25.01
CA GLU A 150 0.57 -2.53 -26.04
C GLU A 150 0.43 -1.13 -25.42
N LEU A 151 -0.25 -1.00 -24.27
CA LEU A 151 -0.40 0.27 -23.56
C LEU A 151 0.96 0.86 -23.15
N ILE A 152 1.86 0.03 -22.66
CA ILE A 152 3.20 0.45 -22.25
C ILE A 152 4.01 0.94 -23.44
N LEU A 153 4.04 0.16 -24.53
CA LEU A 153 4.87 0.46 -25.71
C LEU A 153 4.39 1.66 -26.52
N GLN A 154 3.08 1.98 -26.47
CA GLN A 154 2.51 3.14 -27.13
C GLN A 154 2.57 4.43 -26.31
N ALA A 155 2.95 4.34 -25.04
CA ALA A 155 2.98 5.50 -24.15
C ALA A 155 4.19 6.40 -24.41
N GLU A 156 4.02 7.70 -24.22
CA GLU A 156 5.14 8.66 -24.18
C GLU A 156 6.10 8.41 -23.02
N ARG A 157 5.58 7.88 -21.92
CA ARG A 157 6.33 7.55 -20.69
C ARG A 157 6.08 6.08 -20.31
N PRO A 158 6.70 5.10 -21.00
CA PRO A 158 6.48 3.67 -20.78
C PRO A 158 6.76 3.23 -19.33
N GLU A 159 7.77 3.86 -18.69
CA GLU A 159 8.15 3.60 -17.29
C GLU A 159 7.01 3.95 -16.32
N VAL A 160 6.26 5.00 -16.57
CA VAL A 160 5.12 5.39 -15.74
C VAL A 160 3.95 4.43 -15.93
N VAL A 161 3.61 4.10 -17.18
CA VAL A 161 2.50 3.17 -17.47
C VAL A 161 2.79 1.78 -16.90
N PHE A 162 4.03 1.29 -17.06
CA PHE A 162 4.47 0.05 -16.42
C PHE A 162 4.33 0.10 -14.90
N THR A 163 4.82 1.16 -14.25
CA THR A 163 4.77 1.30 -12.80
C THR A 163 3.32 1.37 -12.29
N ARG A 164 2.41 2.04 -13.03
CA ARG A 164 0.98 2.07 -12.71
C ARG A 164 0.36 0.68 -12.74
N LEU A 165 0.57 -0.07 -13.81
CA LEU A 165 0.05 -1.44 -13.96
C LEU A 165 0.65 -2.38 -12.91
N TRP A 166 1.93 -2.25 -12.64
CA TRP A 166 2.63 -3.03 -11.62
C TRP A 166 2.03 -2.79 -10.23
N THR A 167 1.92 -1.52 -9.79
CA THR A 167 1.36 -1.20 -8.47
C THR A 167 -0.09 -1.64 -8.34
N MET A 168 -0.88 -1.60 -9.42
CA MET A 168 -2.26 -2.12 -9.42
C MET A 168 -2.28 -3.62 -9.16
N LYS A 169 -1.44 -4.40 -9.86
CA LYS A 169 -1.34 -5.86 -9.67
C LYS A 169 -0.90 -6.22 -8.26
N GLU A 170 0.16 -5.58 -7.78
CA GLU A 170 0.67 -5.80 -6.42
C GLU A 170 -0.36 -5.43 -5.33
N ALA A 171 -1.08 -4.31 -5.50
CA ALA A 171 -2.13 -3.93 -4.56
C ALA A 171 -3.27 -4.96 -4.51
N VAL A 172 -3.66 -5.53 -5.66
CA VAL A 172 -4.66 -6.62 -5.74
C VAL A 172 -4.16 -7.88 -5.03
N LEU A 173 -2.91 -8.27 -5.24
CA LEU A 173 -2.32 -9.45 -4.57
C LEU A 173 -2.20 -9.23 -3.06
N LYS A 174 -1.85 -8.01 -2.62
CA LYS A 174 -1.81 -7.64 -1.21
C LYS A 174 -3.21 -7.62 -0.57
N LEU A 175 -4.24 -7.25 -1.35
CA LEU A 175 -5.62 -7.33 -0.89
C LEU A 175 -6.01 -8.78 -0.59
N SER A 176 -5.80 -9.70 -1.52
CA SER A 176 -6.15 -11.12 -1.33
C SER A 176 -5.33 -11.80 -0.23
N GLY A 177 -4.09 -11.34 -0.02
CA GLY A 177 -3.15 -11.94 0.92
C GLY A 177 -2.60 -13.30 0.47
N GLU A 178 -2.80 -13.68 -0.80
CA GLU A 178 -2.35 -14.96 -1.35
C GLU A 178 -0.87 -14.97 -1.77
N GLY A 179 -0.19 -13.82 -1.64
CA GLY A 179 1.20 -13.66 -2.07
C GLY A 179 1.35 -13.54 -3.59
N LEU A 180 2.59 -13.61 -4.07
CA LEU A 180 2.89 -13.62 -5.49
C LEU A 180 2.35 -14.91 -6.13
N ARG A 181 1.52 -14.76 -7.16
CA ARG A 181 1.06 -15.89 -8.00
C ARG A 181 2.03 -16.12 -9.14
N ASP A 182 2.06 -17.35 -9.63
CA ASP A 182 2.91 -17.75 -10.75
C ASP A 182 2.59 -17.03 -12.07
N ASN A 183 1.37 -16.47 -12.20
CA ASN A 183 0.94 -15.77 -13.39
C ASN A 183 0.44 -14.34 -13.10
N LEU A 184 1.36 -13.38 -13.02
CA LEU A 184 1.05 -11.96 -12.88
C LEU A 184 0.26 -11.39 -14.08
N LYS A 185 0.35 -12.02 -15.26
CA LYS A 185 -0.37 -11.57 -16.45
C LYS A 185 -1.88 -11.58 -16.27
N ASP A 186 -2.39 -12.49 -15.47
CA ASP A 186 -3.83 -12.67 -15.28
C ASP A 186 -4.44 -11.83 -14.14
N VAL A 187 -3.60 -11.11 -13.37
CA VAL A 187 -4.08 -10.41 -12.15
C VAL A 187 -5.11 -9.33 -12.45
N LEU A 188 -4.96 -8.58 -13.54
CA LEU A 188 -5.91 -7.54 -13.96
C LEU A 188 -6.85 -8.01 -15.09
N THR A 189 -6.90 -9.31 -15.38
CA THR A 189 -7.82 -9.93 -16.34
C THR A 189 -8.99 -10.59 -15.60
N GLY A 190 -10.10 -10.81 -16.24
CA GLY A 190 -11.26 -11.45 -15.63
C GLY A 190 -11.88 -10.61 -14.51
N ARG A 191 -11.88 -11.10 -13.26
CA ARG A 191 -12.54 -10.47 -12.11
C ARG A 191 -12.06 -9.04 -11.81
N TYR A 192 -10.82 -8.72 -12.14
CA TYR A 192 -10.20 -7.42 -11.91
C TYR A 192 -9.98 -6.63 -13.22
N ALA A 193 -10.61 -7.05 -14.31
CA ALA A 193 -10.43 -6.42 -15.61
C ALA A 193 -10.86 -4.95 -15.60
N LEU A 194 -9.98 -4.06 -16.06
CA LEU A 194 -10.27 -2.66 -16.22
C LEU A 194 -11.28 -2.48 -17.37
N GLY A 195 -12.48 -2.00 -17.06
CA GLY A 195 -13.48 -1.60 -18.06
C GLY A 195 -14.24 -2.74 -18.74
N SER A 196 -14.33 -3.93 -18.14
CA SER A 196 -15.27 -4.95 -18.59
C SER A 196 -16.69 -4.61 -18.11
N GLU A 197 -17.51 -4.06 -18.99
CA GLU A 197 -18.97 -4.12 -18.88
C GLU A 197 -19.41 -5.57 -19.09
N GLY A 198 -19.35 -6.40 -18.06
CA GLY A 198 -19.70 -7.83 -18.14
C GLY A 198 -20.72 -8.19 -17.06
N GLU A 199 -21.79 -8.79 -17.51
CA GLU A 199 -22.98 -9.22 -16.78
C GLU A 199 -22.67 -9.96 -15.47
N GLY A 200 -23.18 -9.45 -14.33
CA GLY A 200 -23.29 -10.14 -13.05
C GLY A 200 -22.88 -9.27 -11.86
N PRO A 201 -23.44 -9.50 -10.64
CA PRO A 201 -23.18 -8.69 -9.46
C PRO A 201 -21.86 -9.07 -8.79
N VAL A 202 -20.77 -9.05 -9.54
CA VAL A 202 -19.42 -9.13 -8.98
C VAL A 202 -18.97 -7.70 -8.78
N SER A 203 -18.98 -7.23 -7.54
CA SER A 203 -18.44 -5.92 -7.21
C SER A 203 -16.96 -5.90 -7.60
N VAL A 204 -16.67 -5.23 -8.71
CA VAL A 204 -15.28 -5.00 -9.13
C VAL A 204 -14.61 -4.19 -8.01
N PRO A 205 -13.50 -4.64 -7.44
CA PRO A 205 -12.82 -3.89 -6.41
C PRO A 205 -12.43 -2.51 -6.96
N LEU A 206 -12.68 -1.48 -6.17
CA LEU A 206 -12.30 -0.13 -6.52
C LEU A 206 -10.78 0.01 -6.47
N ILE A 207 -10.16 0.25 -7.62
CA ILE A 207 -8.71 0.52 -7.72
C ILE A 207 -8.52 2.02 -7.96
N THR A 208 -7.72 2.65 -7.12
CA THR A 208 -7.26 4.03 -7.31
C THR A 208 -5.76 4.03 -7.50
N THR A 209 -5.27 4.69 -8.55
CA THR A 209 -3.84 4.83 -8.85
C THR A 209 -3.47 6.28 -8.98
N VAL A 210 -2.43 6.70 -8.26
CA VAL A 210 -1.96 8.09 -8.20
C VAL A 210 -0.46 8.14 -8.50
N GLU A 211 -0.07 9.02 -9.41
CA GLU A 211 1.32 9.42 -9.64
C GLU A 211 1.66 10.60 -8.72
N ALA A 212 2.83 10.55 -8.09
CA ALA A 212 3.32 11.66 -7.28
C ALA A 212 3.44 12.95 -8.11
N PRO A 213 3.19 14.15 -7.53
CA PRO A 213 3.26 15.41 -8.27
C PRO A 213 4.62 15.66 -8.94
N ASP A 214 5.69 15.13 -8.39
CA ASP A 214 7.05 15.21 -8.93
C ASP A 214 7.44 14.04 -9.85
N GLY A 215 6.51 13.10 -10.08
CA GLY A 215 6.68 11.95 -10.96
C GLY A 215 7.64 10.87 -10.47
N ARG A 216 8.12 10.94 -9.21
CA ARG A 216 9.13 10.00 -8.70
C ARG A 216 8.60 8.62 -8.36
N TYR A 217 7.33 8.51 -7.98
CA TYR A 217 6.69 7.25 -7.61
C TYR A 217 5.21 7.21 -8.00
N VAL A 218 4.67 6.01 -8.03
CA VAL A 218 3.24 5.75 -8.21
C VAL A 218 2.78 4.86 -7.07
N TYR A 219 1.57 5.08 -6.58
CA TYR A 219 0.91 4.13 -5.68
C TYR A 219 -0.47 3.75 -6.18
N SER A 220 -0.87 2.53 -5.86
CA SER A 220 -2.23 2.02 -6.11
C SER A 220 -2.81 1.46 -4.83
N VAL A 221 -4.10 1.73 -4.62
CA VAL A 221 -4.87 1.17 -3.51
C VAL A 221 -6.10 0.45 -4.04
N VAL A 222 -6.41 -0.69 -3.42
CA VAL A 222 -7.53 -1.56 -3.79
C VAL A 222 -8.33 -1.87 -2.54
N TYR A 223 -9.64 -1.64 -2.59
CA TYR A 223 -10.56 -1.97 -1.50
C TYR A 223 -11.40 -3.19 -1.89
N GLY A 224 -11.45 -4.17 -1.01
CA GLY A 224 -12.36 -5.29 -1.13
C GLY A 224 -13.80 -4.87 -0.90
N SER A 225 -14.75 -5.63 -1.45
CA SER A 225 -16.17 -5.49 -1.10
C SER A 225 -16.33 -5.78 0.38
N GLY A 226 -16.90 -4.83 1.12
CA GLY A 226 -17.31 -5.06 2.50
C GLY A 226 -18.29 -6.22 2.51
N GLY A 227 -17.95 -7.30 3.17
CA GLY A 227 -18.89 -8.39 3.42
C GLY A 227 -19.96 -7.86 4.37
N GLY A 228 -21.09 -7.42 3.81
CA GLY A 228 -22.29 -7.25 4.60
C GLY A 228 -22.68 -8.62 5.16
N LYS A 229 -22.60 -8.77 6.48
CA LYS A 229 -23.33 -9.81 7.21
C LYS A 229 -24.73 -9.33 7.48
#